data_2f572d6395ea30b814d316e791b351d6
#
_entry.id   2f572d6395ea30b814d316e791b351d6
#
_cell.length_a   1.000
_cell.length_b   1.000
_cell.length_c   1.000
_cell.angle_alpha   90.00
_cell.angle_beta   90.00
_cell.angle_gamma   90.00
#
_symmetry.space_group_name_H-M   'P 1'
#
loop_
_entity.id
_entity.type
_entity.pdbx_description
1 polymer ?
#
loop_
_entity_poly.entity_id
_entity_poly.type
_entity_poly.pdbx_seq_one_letter_code
_entity_poly.pdbx_strand_id
1 'polypeptide(L)'
;MSYQENLMTSLINETPAWRALEQHRHEMQDVVMRDLFASDPGRAERMRLSVAGLRLDYSKNLVTPQTLALLLDLADTAEVSGWIARMFGGEPINNTEERAVL
;
A
#
# COMPACT_ATOMS: atom_id res chain seq x y z
N MET A 1 5.77 24.70 18.24
CA MET A 1 5.64 23.30 17.84
C MET A 1 4.78 23.19 16.63
N SER A 2 5.19 22.42 15.77
CA SER A 2 4.47 22.21 14.54
C SER A 2 3.70 20.90 14.61
N TYR A 3 2.41 20.98 14.29
CA TYR A 3 1.60 19.79 14.13
C TYR A 3 2.17 18.89 13.03
N GLN A 4 2.73 19.51 11.99
CA GLN A 4 3.32 18.76 10.90
C GLN A 4 4.56 17.98 11.33
N GLU A 5 5.32 18.50 12.26
CA GLU A 5 6.45 17.76 12.82
C GLU A 5 5.97 16.48 13.50
N ASN A 6 4.85 16.57 14.21
CA ASN A 6 4.27 15.39 14.84
C ASN A 6 3.84 14.38 13.81
N LEU A 7 3.23 14.83 12.71
CA LEU A 7 2.86 13.93 11.63
C LEU A 7 4.05 13.25 11.00
N MET A 8 5.14 14.00 10.79
CA MET A 8 6.35 13.46 10.19
C MET A 8 7.05 12.45 11.07
N THR A 9 6.87 12.54 12.37
CA THR A 9 7.49 11.62 13.32
C THR A 9 6.55 10.51 13.78
N SER A 10 5.28 10.56 13.37
CA SER A 10 4.31 9.53 13.72
C SER A 10 4.64 8.22 13.03
N LEU A 11 4.45 7.13 13.76
CA LEU A 11 4.56 5.81 13.17
C LEU A 11 3.40 5.61 12.20
N ILE A 12 3.64 4.85 11.15
CA ILE A 12 2.63 4.62 10.12
C ILE A 12 1.36 3.99 10.70
N ASN A 13 1.49 3.15 11.71
CA ASN A 13 0.36 2.48 12.33
C ASN A 13 -0.46 3.40 13.25
N GLU A 14 -0.05 4.67 13.39
CA GLU A 14 -0.80 5.67 14.13
C GLU A 14 -1.57 6.62 13.23
N THR A 15 -1.49 6.42 11.93
CA THR A 15 -2.12 7.30 10.95
C THR A 15 -3.57 6.91 10.68
N PRO A 16 -4.41 7.88 10.24
CA PRO A 16 -5.77 7.55 9.82
C PRO A 16 -5.83 6.54 8.68
N ALA A 17 -4.87 6.58 7.75
CA ALA A 17 -4.81 5.63 6.64
C ALA A 17 -4.65 4.20 7.15
N TRP A 18 -3.82 4.00 8.16
CA TRP A 18 -3.64 2.69 8.79
C TRP A 18 -4.91 2.23 9.49
N ARG A 19 -5.55 3.14 10.23
CA ARG A 19 -6.79 2.80 10.94
C ARG A 19 -7.91 2.41 9.99
N ALA A 20 -7.98 3.07 8.84
CA ALA A 20 -8.95 2.71 7.80
C ALA A 20 -8.72 1.29 7.29
N LEU A 21 -7.46 0.90 7.12
CA LEU A 21 -7.12 -0.47 6.73
C LEU A 21 -7.46 -1.48 7.82
N GLU A 22 -7.23 -1.14 9.08
CA GLU A 22 -7.63 -2.01 10.18
C GLU A 22 -9.14 -2.25 10.21
N GLN A 23 -9.91 -1.19 9.99
CA GLN A 23 -11.35 -1.30 9.91
C GLN A 23 -11.76 -2.17 8.72
N HIS A 24 -11.14 -1.96 7.58
CA HIS A 24 -11.40 -2.74 6.38
C HIS A 24 -11.07 -4.22 6.58
N ARG A 25 -10.01 -4.51 7.33
CA ARG A 25 -9.64 -5.89 7.66
C ARG A 25 -10.79 -6.60 8.40
N HIS A 26 -11.43 -5.92 9.33
CA HIS A 26 -12.57 -6.48 10.03
C HIS A 26 -13.73 -6.75 9.08
N GLU A 27 -13.97 -5.84 8.15
CA GLU A 27 -15.02 -5.99 7.14
C GLU A 27 -14.75 -7.17 6.21
N MET A 28 -13.46 -7.45 5.93
CA MET A 28 -13.06 -8.54 5.03
C MET A 28 -12.94 -9.89 5.73
N GLN A 29 -13.20 -9.94 7.02
CA GLN A 29 -12.93 -11.11 7.83
C GLN A 29 -13.65 -12.38 7.35
N ASP A 30 -14.87 -12.23 6.85
CA ASP A 30 -15.68 -13.36 6.39
C ASP A 30 -15.74 -13.46 4.86
N VAL A 31 -14.95 -12.70 4.15
CA VAL A 31 -14.92 -12.72 2.69
C VAL A 31 -14.20 -13.96 2.19
N VAL A 32 -14.82 -14.64 1.23
CA VAL A 32 -14.28 -15.86 0.64
C VAL A 32 -13.86 -15.57 -0.80
N MET A 33 -12.68 -16.02 -1.19
CA MET A 33 -12.12 -15.78 -2.52
C MET A 33 -13.08 -16.22 -3.63
N ARG A 34 -13.72 -17.36 -3.47
CA ARG A 34 -14.66 -17.86 -4.48
C ARG A 34 -15.79 -16.86 -4.74
N ASP A 35 -16.27 -16.21 -3.69
CA ASP A 35 -17.36 -15.25 -3.84
C ASP A 35 -16.90 -13.98 -4.55
N LEU A 36 -15.66 -13.59 -4.37
CA LEU A 36 -15.09 -12.44 -5.08
C LEU A 36 -15.07 -12.68 -6.58
N PHE A 37 -14.71 -13.89 -7.01
CA PHE A 37 -14.74 -14.23 -8.43
C PHE A 37 -16.17 -14.41 -8.94
N ALA A 38 -17.06 -14.99 -8.15
CA ALA A 38 -18.44 -15.20 -8.55
C ALA A 38 -19.20 -13.89 -8.75
N SER A 39 -18.95 -12.91 -7.89
CA SER A 39 -19.63 -11.61 -7.97
C SER A 39 -18.99 -10.66 -8.97
N ASP A 40 -17.80 -11.01 -9.48
CA ASP A 40 -17.04 -10.15 -10.38
C ASP A 40 -16.29 -10.98 -11.41
N PRO A 41 -16.97 -11.34 -12.52
CA PRO A 41 -16.35 -12.18 -13.55
C PRO A 41 -15.10 -11.56 -14.20
N GLY A 42 -14.97 -10.25 -14.19
CA GLY A 42 -13.80 -9.57 -14.76
C GLY A 42 -12.63 -9.41 -13.80
N ARG A 43 -12.70 -10.03 -12.61
CA ARG A 43 -11.70 -9.85 -11.58
C ARG A 43 -10.28 -10.20 -12.02
N ALA A 44 -10.11 -11.35 -12.70
CA ALA A 44 -8.79 -11.79 -13.12
C ALA A 44 -8.13 -10.82 -14.11
N GLU A 45 -8.94 -10.20 -14.96
CA GLU A 45 -8.41 -9.27 -15.96
C GLU A 45 -8.07 -7.91 -15.34
N ARG A 46 -8.88 -7.45 -14.40
CA ARG A 46 -8.64 -6.15 -13.79
C ARG A 46 -7.54 -6.16 -12.75
N MET A 47 -7.28 -7.31 -12.15
CA MET A 47 -6.28 -7.42 -11.09
C MET A 47 -4.97 -7.98 -11.63
N ARG A 48 -4.54 -7.43 -12.77
CA ARG A 48 -3.26 -7.72 -13.39
C ARG A 48 -2.58 -6.43 -13.81
N LEU A 49 -1.27 -6.43 -13.69
CA LEU A 49 -0.45 -5.34 -14.18
C LEU A 49 0.70 -5.92 -14.99
N SER A 50 1.05 -5.23 -16.06
CA SER A 50 2.22 -5.60 -16.86
C SER A 50 3.08 -4.37 -17.02
N VAL A 51 4.31 -4.45 -16.53
CA VAL A 51 5.27 -3.33 -16.57
C VAL A 51 6.65 -3.89 -16.85
N ALA A 52 7.33 -3.32 -17.82
CA ALA A 52 8.73 -3.64 -18.15
C ALA A 52 8.95 -5.16 -18.34
N GLY A 53 8.02 -5.83 -19.00
CA GLY A 53 8.13 -7.27 -19.24
C GLY A 53 7.73 -8.15 -18.05
N LEU A 54 7.39 -7.55 -16.94
CA LEU A 54 6.90 -8.27 -15.76
C LEU A 54 5.39 -8.24 -15.71
N ARG A 55 4.79 -9.35 -15.28
CA ARG A 55 3.36 -9.43 -15.07
C ARG A 55 3.07 -9.76 -13.62
N LEU A 56 2.23 -8.93 -13.01
CA LEU A 56 1.75 -9.15 -11.66
C LEU A 56 0.26 -9.52 -11.73
N ASP A 57 -0.09 -10.68 -11.20
CA ASP A 57 -1.47 -11.11 -11.07
C ASP A 57 -1.78 -11.17 -9.56
N TYR A 58 -2.62 -10.26 -9.08
CA TYR A 58 -3.01 -10.23 -7.69
C TYR A 58 -4.49 -10.57 -7.48
N SER A 59 -5.11 -11.22 -8.50
CA SER A 59 -6.53 -11.58 -8.43
C SER A 59 -6.84 -12.59 -7.33
N LYS A 60 -5.84 -13.35 -6.90
CA LYS A 60 -5.99 -14.35 -5.83
C LYS A 60 -5.60 -13.85 -4.46
N ASN A 61 -5.34 -12.57 -4.31
CA ASN A 61 -5.22 -11.94 -3.01
C ASN A 61 -6.60 -11.50 -2.53
N LEU A 62 -6.80 -11.51 -1.23
CA LEU A 62 -8.08 -11.06 -0.65
C LEU A 62 -8.16 -9.54 -0.67
N VAL A 63 -8.29 -8.99 -1.86
CA VAL A 63 -8.37 -7.54 -2.07
C VAL A 63 -9.56 -7.22 -2.95
N THR A 64 -10.18 -6.09 -2.66
CA THR A 64 -11.24 -5.50 -3.46
C THR A 64 -10.75 -4.16 -4.00
N PRO A 65 -11.50 -3.52 -4.91
CA PRO A 65 -11.14 -2.15 -5.31
C PRO A 65 -11.03 -1.20 -4.12
N GLN A 66 -11.86 -1.37 -3.09
CA GLN A 66 -11.75 -0.59 -1.87
C GLN A 66 -10.44 -0.86 -1.15
N THR A 67 -10.03 -2.12 -1.06
CA THR A 67 -8.75 -2.49 -0.46
C THR A 67 -7.60 -1.77 -1.14
N LEU A 68 -7.59 -1.76 -2.48
CA LEU A 68 -6.54 -1.10 -3.26
C LEU A 68 -6.51 0.39 -2.99
N ALA A 69 -7.68 1.03 -2.93
CA ALA A 69 -7.76 2.46 -2.65
C ALA A 69 -7.16 2.78 -1.27
N LEU A 70 -7.45 1.95 -0.27
CA LEU A 70 -6.91 2.14 1.07
C LEU A 70 -5.41 1.90 1.13
N LEU A 71 -4.90 0.91 0.39
CA LEU A 71 -3.46 0.66 0.32
C LEU A 71 -2.71 1.78 -0.37
N LEU A 72 -3.28 2.34 -1.43
CA LEU A 72 -2.68 3.48 -2.11
C LEU A 72 -2.67 4.72 -1.22
N ASP A 73 -3.74 4.93 -0.45
CA ASP A 73 -3.78 6.02 0.52
C ASP A 73 -2.71 5.85 1.59
N LEU A 74 -2.50 4.63 2.06
CA LEU A 74 -1.43 4.35 3.01
C LEU A 74 -0.06 4.62 2.40
N ALA A 75 0.15 4.24 1.14
CA ALA A 75 1.41 4.50 0.44
C ALA A 75 1.67 6.00 0.32
N ASP A 76 0.64 6.79 0.01
CA ASP A 76 0.76 8.24 -0.04
C ASP A 76 1.09 8.82 1.33
N THR A 77 0.42 8.33 2.37
CA THR A 77 0.68 8.76 3.75
C THR A 77 2.12 8.44 4.17
N ALA A 78 2.63 7.29 3.74
CA ALA A 78 4.01 6.88 4.03
C ALA A 78 5.03 7.53 3.10
N GLU A 79 4.59 8.35 2.15
CA GLU A 79 5.45 9.06 1.21
C GLU A 79 6.34 8.12 0.38
N VAL A 80 5.76 7.00 -0.06
CA VAL A 80 6.51 5.98 -0.79
C VAL A 80 7.17 6.55 -2.03
N SER A 81 6.47 7.39 -2.81
CA SER A 81 7.04 8.01 -4.00
C SER A 81 8.25 8.89 -3.66
N GLY A 82 8.16 9.62 -2.56
CA GLY A 82 9.27 10.45 -2.09
C GLY A 82 10.49 9.61 -1.69
N TRP A 83 10.27 8.51 -0.99
CA TRP A 83 11.35 7.61 -0.60
C TRP A 83 12.00 6.94 -1.81
N ILE A 84 11.21 6.56 -2.81
CA ILE A 84 11.74 6.01 -4.05
C ILE A 84 12.66 7.04 -4.74
N ALA A 85 12.21 8.29 -4.83
CA ALA A 85 13.03 9.35 -5.42
C ALA A 85 14.34 9.55 -4.66
N ARG A 86 14.28 9.52 -3.33
CA ARG A 86 15.49 9.64 -2.50
C ARG A 86 16.44 8.47 -2.68
N MET A 87 15.90 7.27 -2.79
CA MET A 87 16.70 6.07 -3.02
C MET A 87 17.47 6.18 -4.34
N PHE A 88 16.79 6.55 -5.42
CA PHE A 88 17.44 6.71 -6.71
C PHE A 88 18.38 7.91 -6.75
N GLY A 89 18.15 8.90 -5.90
CA GLY A 89 19.06 10.05 -5.75
C GLY A 89 20.29 9.77 -4.91
N GLY A 90 20.40 8.56 -4.34
CA GLY A 90 21.55 8.19 -3.53
C GLY A 90 21.55 8.73 -2.11
N GLU A 91 20.40 9.20 -1.62
CA GLU A 91 20.30 9.68 -0.25
C GLU A 91 20.39 8.54 0.77
N PRO A 92 20.91 8.79 1.97
CA PRO A 92 21.01 7.77 3.00
C PRO A 92 19.62 7.52 3.64
N ILE A 93 18.81 6.70 2.99
CA ILE A 93 17.45 6.41 3.44
C ILE A 93 17.37 5.23 4.40
N ASN A 94 18.46 4.50 4.60
CA ASN A 94 18.50 3.45 5.60
C ASN A 94 18.67 4.12 6.97
N ASN A 95 17.55 4.30 7.68
CA ASN A 95 17.51 5.05 8.92
C ASN A 95 18.33 4.43 10.04
N THR A 96 18.61 3.14 9.98
CA THR A 96 19.39 2.47 11.01
C THR A 96 20.90 2.56 10.77
N GLU A 97 21.32 2.64 9.52
CA GLU A 97 22.73 2.68 9.15
C GLU A 97 23.14 4.01 8.52
N GLU A 98 22.20 4.91 8.28
CA GLU A 98 22.42 6.23 7.71
C GLU A 98 23.20 6.17 6.39
N ARG A 99 22.81 5.25 5.50
CA ARG A 99 23.47 5.08 4.21
C ARG A 99 22.45 4.91 3.09
N ALA A 100 22.93 5.11 1.87
CA ALA A 100 22.16 4.83 0.67
C ALA A 100 21.99 3.32 0.49
N VAL A 101 20.93 2.92 -0.24
CA VAL A 101 20.67 1.49 -0.51
C VAL A 101 20.89 1.13 -1.98
N LEU A 102 21.22 2.10 -2.81
CA LEU A 102 21.61 1.88 -4.21
C LEU A 102 23.01 2.36 -4.46
#